data_6aa2820711f938f7cdf803648ad510d1
#
_entry.id   6aa2820711f938f7cdf803648ad510d1
#
_cell.length_a   1.000
_cell.length_b   1.000
_cell.length_c   1.000
_cell.angle_alpha   90.00
_cell.angle_beta   90.00
_cell.angle_gamma   90.00
#
_symmetry.space_group_name_H-M   'P 1'
#
loop_
_entity.id
_entity.type
_entity.pdbx_description
1 polymer ?
#
loop_
_entity_poly.entity_id
_entity_poly.type
_entity_poly.pdbx_seq_one_letter_code
_entity_poly.pdbx_strand_id
1 'polypeptide(L)'
;NRDPKKTGLVSILHPWESGYDNSSLWDEPMNKVKIEKNIQYKRADNKVINPEHRPLNIDYDRYVTIKNDLRKKKYDPKKIFKTSLFNVVDIGFNSIFLKSNKDLIILLKKFNLDSSTIINYIKITEKNILKYFDKKKQTFFCFDLRNKKKIFIPSITNYLILYADIKNSKINDILIKNLKKHNLKEKYFFSSIKPN
;
A
#
# COMPACT_ATOMS: atom_id res chain seq x y z
N ASN A 1 2.95 16.51 -1.07
CA ASN A 1 1.56 16.05 -1.03
C ASN A 1 1.42 14.70 -1.75
N ARG A 2 0.96 13.65 -1.04
CA ARG A 2 0.77 12.28 -1.55
C ARG A 2 -0.64 12.05 -2.09
N ASP A 3 -1.52 13.03 -1.93
CA ASP A 3 -2.90 13.03 -2.44
C ASP A 3 -3.22 14.39 -3.12
N PRO A 4 -2.62 14.68 -4.28
CA PRO A 4 -2.83 15.96 -4.96
C PRO A 4 -4.25 16.15 -5.49
N LYS A 5 -5.00 15.06 -5.63
CA LYS A 5 -6.41 15.10 -6.06
C LYS A 5 -7.39 15.23 -4.91
N LYS A 6 -6.90 15.32 -3.67
CA LYS A 6 -7.73 15.42 -2.44
C LYS A 6 -8.79 14.31 -2.34
N THR A 7 -8.37 13.10 -2.68
CA THR A 7 -9.24 11.91 -2.64
C THR A 7 -9.35 11.30 -1.25
N GLY A 8 -8.51 11.75 -0.31
CA GLY A 8 -8.32 11.13 0.98
C GLY A 8 -7.47 9.85 0.93
N LEU A 9 -7.00 9.45 -0.25
CA LEU A 9 -6.17 8.28 -0.44
C LEU A 9 -4.75 8.71 -0.81
N VAL A 10 -3.80 8.33 0.01
CA VAL A 10 -2.38 8.59 -0.25
C VAL A 10 -1.78 7.48 -1.11
N SER A 11 -0.86 7.84 -1.99
CA SER A 11 -0.10 6.87 -2.76
C SER A 11 1.29 6.67 -2.19
N ILE A 12 1.79 5.44 -2.29
CA ILE A 12 3.19 5.11 -2.02
C ILE A 12 4.01 5.30 -3.30
N LEU A 13 5.21 5.81 -3.14
CA LEU A 13 6.14 6.13 -4.24
C LEU A 13 7.37 5.22 -4.25
N HIS A 14 7.47 4.35 -3.28
CA HIS A 14 8.48 3.31 -3.15
C HIS A 14 7.89 2.11 -2.41
N PRO A 15 8.17 0.85 -2.81
CA PRO A 15 7.71 -0.32 -2.07
C PRO A 15 8.08 -0.32 -0.58
N TRP A 16 9.22 0.24 -0.20
CA TRP A 16 9.64 0.34 1.20
C TRP A 16 8.69 1.16 2.09
N GLU A 17 7.85 2.00 1.50
CA GLU A 17 6.86 2.77 2.27
C GLU A 17 5.68 1.90 2.73
N SER A 18 5.47 0.72 2.13
CA SER A 18 4.35 -0.16 2.45
C SER A 18 4.54 -0.97 3.73
N GLY A 19 5.80 -1.21 4.15
CA GLY A 19 6.13 -2.15 5.22
C GLY A 19 6.15 -3.62 4.78
N TYR A 20 5.83 -3.91 3.50
CA TYR A 20 5.91 -5.24 2.87
C TYR A 20 6.50 -5.12 1.46
N ASP A 21 7.71 -4.58 1.42
CA ASP A 21 8.45 -4.22 0.20
C ASP A 21 8.69 -5.38 -0.76
N ASN A 22 8.84 -6.60 -0.25
CA ASN A 22 9.03 -7.81 -1.03
C ASN A 22 7.72 -8.55 -1.38
N SER A 23 6.60 -7.84 -1.38
CA SER A 23 5.31 -8.44 -1.75
C SER A 23 5.15 -8.55 -3.26
N SER A 24 4.57 -9.64 -3.74
CA SER A 24 4.18 -9.81 -5.15
C SER A 24 3.15 -8.78 -5.64
N LEU A 25 2.53 -8.02 -4.74
CA LEU A 25 1.73 -6.85 -5.10
C LEU A 25 2.50 -5.85 -5.96
N TRP A 26 3.82 -5.80 -5.79
CA TRP A 26 4.67 -4.83 -6.47
C TRP A 26 5.34 -5.36 -7.72
N ASP A 27 5.25 -6.67 -8.03
CA ASP A 27 5.96 -7.29 -9.16
C ASP A 27 5.63 -6.58 -10.48
N GLU A 28 4.34 -6.39 -10.78
CA GLU A 28 3.94 -5.76 -12.04
C GLU A 28 4.37 -4.28 -12.14
N PRO A 29 4.09 -3.39 -11.17
CA PRO A 29 4.58 -2.01 -11.24
C PRO A 29 6.10 -1.91 -11.18
N MET A 30 6.79 -2.79 -10.45
CA MET A 30 8.25 -2.82 -10.38
C MET A 30 8.89 -3.28 -11.69
N ASN A 31 8.30 -4.26 -12.38
CA ASN A 31 8.79 -4.74 -13.67
C ASN A 31 8.75 -3.66 -14.77
N LYS A 32 7.98 -2.58 -14.58
CA LYS A 32 7.94 -1.42 -15.47
C LYS A 32 9.02 -0.37 -15.17
N VAL A 33 9.71 -0.50 -14.03
CA VAL A 33 10.81 0.40 -13.67
C VAL A 33 12.03 0.07 -14.50
N LYS A 34 12.43 0.99 -15.38
CA LYS A 34 13.69 0.90 -16.14
C LYS A 34 14.84 1.20 -15.19
N ILE A 35 15.74 0.23 -15.03
CA ILE A 35 16.89 0.36 -14.15
C ILE A 35 17.85 1.44 -14.67
N GLU A 36 18.36 2.26 -13.75
CA GLU A 36 19.36 3.29 -14.02
C GLU A 36 20.68 2.64 -14.47
N LYS A 37 21.30 3.19 -15.52
CA LYS A 37 22.62 2.74 -15.98
C LYS A 37 23.69 3.00 -14.90
N ASN A 38 24.64 2.07 -14.77
CA ASN A 38 25.79 2.18 -13.85
C ASN A 38 25.37 2.40 -12.38
N ILE A 39 24.29 1.76 -11.94
CA ILE A 39 23.81 1.84 -10.56
C ILE A 39 24.86 1.26 -9.61
N GLN A 40 25.21 1.99 -8.57
CA GLN A 40 26.18 1.56 -7.55
C GLN A 40 25.55 1.60 -6.17
N TYR A 41 25.62 0.49 -5.46
CA TYR A 41 25.22 0.37 -4.04
C TYR A 41 25.82 -0.89 -3.41
N LYS A 42 25.81 -0.94 -2.08
CA LYS A 42 26.22 -2.14 -1.34
C LYS A 42 24.99 -2.71 -0.61
N ARG A 43 24.78 -3.99 -0.74
CA ARG A 43 23.75 -4.72 -0.01
C ARG A 43 24.29 -5.13 1.36
N ALA A 44 23.74 -4.56 2.42
CA ALA A 44 24.07 -4.93 3.80
C ALA A 44 23.26 -6.15 4.29
N ASP A 45 22.05 -6.33 3.76
CA ASP A 45 21.11 -7.38 4.15
C ASP A 45 21.64 -8.79 3.90
N ASN A 46 22.36 -9.01 2.79
CA ASN A 46 22.95 -10.32 2.44
C ASN A 46 24.09 -10.75 3.39
N LYS A 47 24.56 -9.84 4.27
CA LYS A 47 25.59 -10.19 5.27
C LYS A 47 25.00 -10.76 6.54
N VAL A 48 23.71 -10.52 6.79
CA VAL A 48 23.03 -10.84 8.05
C VAL A 48 22.01 -11.97 7.87
N ILE A 49 21.41 -12.06 6.69
CA ILE A 49 20.33 -13.02 6.39
C ILE A 49 20.71 -13.82 5.16
N ASN A 50 20.32 -15.10 5.11
CA ASN A 50 20.52 -15.94 3.93
C ASN A 50 19.96 -15.23 2.68
N PRO A 51 20.79 -15.04 1.62
CA PRO A 51 20.37 -14.36 0.39
C PRO A 51 19.11 -14.94 -0.27
N GLU A 52 18.84 -16.23 -0.09
CA GLU A 52 17.63 -16.91 -0.62
C GLU A 52 16.32 -16.36 -0.03
N HIS A 53 16.38 -15.78 1.19
CA HIS A 53 15.25 -15.16 1.85
C HIS A 53 15.13 -13.65 1.57
N ARG A 54 15.92 -13.14 0.63
CA ARG A 54 15.98 -11.71 0.31
C ARG A 54 15.55 -11.46 -1.14
N PRO A 55 15.08 -10.24 -1.46
CA PRO A 55 14.79 -9.85 -2.84
C PRO A 55 16.00 -10.08 -3.75
N LEU A 56 15.73 -10.42 -5.01
CA LEU A 56 16.76 -10.58 -6.01
C LEU A 56 17.56 -9.30 -6.24
N ASN A 57 18.74 -9.38 -6.80
CA ASN A 57 19.54 -8.19 -7.13
C ASN A 57 18.81 -7.25 -8.08
N ILE A 58 18.08 -7.80 -9.06
CA ILE A 58 17.28 -7.02 -10.00
C ILE A 58 16.20 -6.17 -9.30
N ASP A 59 15.63 -6.67 -8.20
CA ASP A 59 14.63 -5.92 -7.42
C ASP A 59 15.28 -4.79 -6.64
N TYR A 60 16.47 -5.06 -6.08
CA TYR A 60 17.27 -4.02 -5.42
C TYR A 60 17.72 -2.94 -6.41
N ASP A 61 18.10 -3.30 -7.62
CA ASP A 61 18.43 -2.34 -8.67
C ASP A 61 17.24 -1.40 -8.94
N ARG A 62 16.03 -1.95 -8.99
CA ARG A 62 14.81 -1.16 -9.15
C ARG A 62 14.53 -0.27 -7.93
N TYR A 63 14.69 -0.80 -6.71
CA TYR A 63 14.52 -0.01 -5.48
C TYR A 63 15.50 1.17 -5.46
N VAL A 64 16.77 0.92 -5.72
CA VAL A 64 17.79 1.97 -5.73
C VAL A 64 17.53 2.97 -6.86
N THR A 65 17.07 2.51 -8.02
CA THR A 65 16.68 3.38 -9.14
C THR A 65 15.55 4.34 -8.74
N ILE A 66 14.48 3.84 -8.11
CA ILE A 66 13.37 4.68 -7.63
C ILE A 66 13.87 5.68 -6.58
N LYS A 67 14.66 5.22 -5.61
CA LYS A 67 15.27 6.08 -4.58
C LYS A 67 16.09 7.21 -5.22
N ASN A 68 16.94 6.89 -6.20
CA ASN A 68 17.77 7.86 -6.90
C ASN A 68 16.93 8.85 -7.71
N ASP A 69 15.86 8.39 -8.35
CA ASP A 69 14.90 9.24 -9.08
C ASP A 69 14.23 10.26 -8.15
N LEU A 70 13.76 9.80 -6.98
CA LEU A 70 13.18 10.68 -5.96
C LEU A 70 14.20 11.73 -5.46
N ARG A 71 15.44 11.29 -5.23
CA ARG A 71 16.55 12.18 -4.79
C ARG A 71 16.89 13.23 -5.85
N LYS A 72 17.00 12.85 -7.13
CA LYS A 72 17.24 13.78 -8.24
C LYS A 72 16.15 14.84 -8.35
N LYS A 73 14.92 14.50 -8.00
CA LYS A 73 13.77 15.42 -7.93
C LYS A 73 13.73 16.24 -6.64
N LYS A 74 14.76 16.12 -5.77
CA LYS A 74 14.86 16.81 -4.48
C LYS A 74 13.63 16.62 -3.60
N TYR A 75 12.95 15.49 -3.74
CA TYR A 75 11.70 15.15 -3.02
C TYR A 75 10.59 16.21 -3.19
N ASP A 76 10.63 17.01 -4.26
CA ASP A 76 9.58 17.99 -4.57
C ASP A 76 8.24 17.28 -4.82
N PRO A 77 7.21 17.50 -3.98
CA PRO A 77 5.94 16.79 -4.09
C PRO A 77 5.24 16.97 -5.45
N LYS A 78 5.38 18.13 -6.09
CA LYS A 78 4.76 18.42 -7.39
C LYS A 78 5.42 17.61 -8.51
N LYS A 79 6.76 17.53 -8.50
CA LYS A 79 7.53 16.77 -9.48
C LYS A 79 7.36 15.27 -9.28
N ILE A 80 7.51 14.80 -8.03
CA ILE A 80 7.46 13.38 -7.69
C ILE A 80 6.13 12.78 -8.10
N PHE A 81 5.01 13.34 -7.68
CA PHE A 81 3.71 12.76 -7.97
C PHE A 81 3.43 12.67 -9.47
N LYS A 82 3.88 13.67 -10.23
CA LYS A 82 3.68 13.71 -11.69
C LYS A 82 4.55 12.73 -12.45
N THR A 83 5.78 12.49 -11.99
CA THR A 83 6.83 11.81 -12.78
C THR A 83 7.56 10.69 -12.06
N SER A 84 7.10 10.23 -10.88
CA SER A 84 7.71 9.10 -10.16
C SER A 84 7.68 7.82 -10.98
N LEU A 85 8.70 6.99 -10.83
CA LEU A 85 8.80 5.70 -11.52
C LEU A 85 7.83 4.66 -10.95
N PHE A 86 7.49 4.77 -9.68
CA PHE A 86 6.53 3.94 -8.97
C PHE A 86 5.52 4.85 -8.27
N ASN A 87 4.23 4.57 -8.40
CA ASN A 87 3.18 5.36 -7.76
C ASN A 87 1.89 4.53 -7.64
N VAL A 88 1.64 4.00 -6.46
CA VAL A 88 0.55 3.06 -6.22
C VAL A 88 -0.33 3.53 -5.07
N VAL A 89 -1.65 3.51 -5.29
CA VAL A 89 -2.63 3.60 -4.20
C VAL A 89 -2.77 2.20 -3.62
N ASP A 90 -2.18 2.01 -2.45
CA ASP A 90 -2.21 0.75 -1.70
C ASP A 90 -3.35 0.77 -0.68
N ILE A 91 -4.25 -0.20 -0.78
CA ILE A 91 -5.42 -0.29 0.11
C ILE A 91 -5.02 -0.70 1.53
N GLY A 92 -4.04 -1.58 1.67
CA GLY A 92 -3.54 -1.97 2.99
C GLY A 92 -2.94 -0.78 3.75
N PHE A 93 -2.05 -0.03 3.10
CA PHE A 93 -1.48 1.19 3.66
C PHE A 93 -2.55 2.22 4.02
N ASN A 94 -3.49 2.50 3.11
CA ASN A 94 -4.56 3.47 3.34
C ASN A 94 -5.52 3.01 4.45
N SER A 95 -5.72 1.71 4.64
CA SER A 95 -6.52 1.17 5.75
C SER A 95 -5.87 1.44 7.11
N ILE A 96 -4.57 1.17 7.22
CA ILE A 96 -3.79 1.48 8.45
C ILE A 96 -3.78 2.98 8.70
N PHE A 97 -3.54 3.79 7.67
CA PHE A 97 -3.53 5.24 7.77
C PHE A 97 -4.89 5.81 8.20
N LEU A 98 -5.99 5.26 7.67
CA LEU A 98 -7.35 5.62 8.08
C LEU A 98 -7.59 5.30 9.56
N LYS A 99 -7.19 4.10 10.01
CA LYS A 99 -7.31 3.71 11.43
C LYS A 99 -6.49 4.64 12.32
N SER A 100 -5.25 4.94 11.95
CA SER A 100 -4.39 5.86 12.69
C SER A 100 -5.00 7.26 12.83
N ASN A 101 -5.65 7.77 11.78
CA ASN A 101 -6.36 9.04 11.85
C ASN A 101 -7.59 8.98 12.78
N LYS A 102 -8.32 7.86 12.81
CA LYS A 102 -9.41 7.65 13.77
C LYS A 102 -8.91 7.66 15.21
N ASP A 103 -7.81 6.97 15.47
CA ASP A 103 -7.20 6.93 16.79
C ASP A 103 -6.64 8.29 17.21
N LEU A 104 -6.07 9.04 16.27
CA LEU A 104 -5.61 10.40 16.51
C LEU A 104 -6.76 11.33 16.96
N ILE A 105 -7.98 11.19 16.39
CA ILE A 105 -9.14 11.96 16.86
C ILE A 105 -9.44 11.69 18.33
N ILE A 106 -9.31 10.43 18.78
CA ILE A 106 -9.54 10.07 20.18
C ILE A 106 -8.55 10.82 21.08
N LEU A 107 -7.28 10.86 20.69
CA LEU A 107 -6.23 11.57 21.41
C LEU A 107 -6.47 13.09 21.41
N LEU A 108 -6.79 13.68 20.26
CA LEU A 108 -7.05 15.12 20.16
C LEU A 108 -8.22 15.55 21.05
N LYS A 109 -9.30 14.76 21.07
CA LYS A 109 -10.44 15.02 21.96
C LYS A 109 -10.07 14.94 23.44
N LYS A 110 -9.22 13.94 23.80
CA LYS A 110 -8.76 13.80 25.19
C LYS A 110 -7.96 15.02 25.66
N PHE A 111 -7.26 15.70 24.76
CA PHE A 111 -6.48 16.91 25.05
C PHE A 111 -7.22 18.21 24.69
N ASN A 112 -8.52 18.16 24.38
CA ASN A 112 -9.34 19.30 23.97
C ASN A 112 -8.76 20.09 22.76
N LEU A 113 -8.12 19.36 21.81
CA LEU A 113 -7.57 19.94 20.58
C LEU A 113 -8.56 19.81 19.42
N ASP A 114 -8.49 20.76 18.47
CA ASP A 114 -9.34 20.71 17.28
C ASP A 114 -9.01 19.49 16.41
N SER A 115 -10.04 18.76 16.01
CA SER A 115 -9.96 17.58 15.16
C SER A 115 -10.76 17.70 13.85
N SER A 116 -11.33 18.85 13.57
CA SER A 116 -12.26 19.10 12.47
C SER A 116 -11.66 18.73 11.09
N THR A 117 -10.42 19.13 10.84
CA THR A 117 -9.70 18.84 9.61
C THR A 117 -9.51 17.32 9.39
N ILE A 118 -9.16 16.59 10.47
CA ILE A 118 -8.93 15.15 10.40
C ILE A 118 -10.26 14.42 10.22
N ILE A 119 -11.31 14.84 10.89
CA ILE A 119 -12.67 14.29 10.72
C ILE A 119 -13.12 14.42 9.26
N ASN A 120 -12.92 15.58 8.65
CA ASN A 120 -13.28 15.78 7.25
C ASN A 120 -12.45 14.89 6.32
N TYR A 121 -11.15 14.77 6.57
CA TYR A 121 -10.27 13.87 5.80
C TYR A 121 -10.72 12.41 5.90
N ILE A 122 -11.07 11.93 7.09
CA ILE A 122 -11.59 10.56 7.30
C ILE A 122 -12.85 10.33 6.47
N LYS A 123 -13.83 11.25 6.50
CA LYS A 123 -15.06 11.11 5.71
C LYS A 123 -14.79 10.95 4.21
N ILE A 124 -13.86 11.75 3.69
CA ILE A 124 -13.44 11.67 2.27
C ILE A 124 -12.77 10.33 1.99
N THR A 125 -11.87 9.89 2.87
CA THR A 125 -11.15 8.61 2.74
C THR A 125 -12.11 7.42 2.75
N GLU A 126 -13.03 7.34 3.71
CA GLU A 126 -14.02 6.26 3.82
C GLU A 126 -14.90 6.16 2.57
N LYS A 127 -15.37 7.28 2.05
CA LYS A 127 -16.16 7.32 0.81
C LYS A 127 -15.37 6.81 -0.40
N ASN A 128 -14.11 7.21 -0.52
CA ASN A 128 -13.32 6.94 -1.72
C ASN A 128 -12.63 5.57 -1.70
N ILE A 129 -12.24 5.05 -0.55
CA ILE A 129 -11.61 3.73 -0.45
C ILE A 129 -12.56 2.61 -0.90
N LEU A 130 -13.86 2.76 -0.66
CA LEU A 130 -14.87 1.79 -1.11
C LEU A 130 -14.97 1.66 -2.63
N LYS A 131 -14.51 2.65 -3.40
CA LYS A 131 -14.45 2.58 -4.87
C LYS A 131 -13.40 1.58 -5.38
N TYR A 132 -12.49 1.16 -4.52
CA TYR A 132 -11.47 0.16 -4.81
C TYR A 132 -11.95 -1.28 -4.52
N PHE A 133 -13.22 -1.46 -4.18
CA PHE A 133 -13.84 -2.78 -4.07
C PHE A 133 -14.37 -3.24 -5.43
N ASP A 134 -13.87 -4.36 -5.91
CA ASP A 134 -14.36 -5.01 -7.13
C ASP A 134 -15.48 -6.00 -6.78
N LYS A 135 -16.70 -5.68 -7.22
CA LYS A 135 -17.91 -6.48 -6.92
C LYS A 135 -17.88 -7.87 -7.55
N LYS A 136 -17.24 -8.03 -8.73
CA LYS A 136 -17.15 -9.34 -9.41
C LYS A 136 -16.14 -10.24 -8.70
N LYS A 137 -14.99 -9.71 -8.35
CA LYS A 137 -13.93 -10.43 -7.64
C LYS A 137 -14.16 -10.51 -6.13
N GLN A 138 -15.10 -9.75 -5.59
CA GLN A 138 -15.43 -9.67 -4.16
C GLN A 138 -14.20 -9.36 -3.29
N THR A 139 -13.31 -8.49 -3.77
CA THR A 139 -12.07 -8.10 -3.08
C THR A 139 -11.70 -6.67 -3.40
N PHE A 140 -10.85 -6.09 -2.56
CA PHE A 140 -10.21 -4.82 -2.86
C PHE A 140 -9.03 -5.01 -3.83
N PHE A 141 -8.69 -3.96 -4.54
CA PHE A 141 -7.53 -3.90 -5.44
C PHE A 141 -6.68 -2.68 -5.12
N CYS A 142 -5.36 -2.79 -5.28
CA CYS A 142 -4.48 -1.64 -5.34
C CYS A 142 -4.50 -1.04 -6.75
N PHE A 143 -4.08 0.21 -6.91
CA PHE A 143 -4.12 0.87 -8.21
C PHE A 143 -2.79 1.53 -8.56
N ASP A 144 -2.19 1.05 -9.62
CA ASP A 144 -1.00 1.65 -10.20
C ASP A 144 -1.37 2.91 -10.98
N LEU A 145 -1.02 4.07 -10.44
CA LEU A 145 -1.31 5.38 -11.04
C LEU A 145 -0.42 5.66 -12.26
N ARG A 146 0.75 5.02 -12.37
CA ARG A 146 1.66 5.18 -13.50
C ARG A 146 1.16 4.47 -14.74
N ASN A 147 0.76 3.22 -14.56
CA ASN A 147 0.32 2.36 -15.63
C ASN A 147 -1.21 2.36 -15.79
N LYS A 148 -1.95 3.09 -14.93
CA LYS A 148 -3.42 3.16 -14.88
C LYS A 148 -4.07 1.77 -14.79
N LYS A 149 -3.52 0.92 -13.92
CA LYS A 149 -3.89 -0.50 -13.85
C LYS A 149 -4.29 -0.92 -12.43
N LYS A 150 -5.32 -1.76 -12.34
CA LYS A 150 -5.72 -2.40 -11.09
C LYS A 150 -4.79 -3.57 -10.80
N ILE A 151 -4.38 -3.70 -9.54
CA ILE A 151 -3.54 -4.79 -9.03
C ILE A 151 -4.42 -5.70 -8.19
N PHE A 152 -4.64 -6.94 -8.65
CA PHE A 152 -5.49 -7.94 -8.02
C PHE A 152 -4.67 -9.12 -7.52
N ILE A 153 -3.80 -8.92 -6.56
CA ILE A 153 -3.08 -10.02 -5.91
C ILE A 153 -3.83 -10.37 -4.61
N PRO A 154 -4.32 -11.60 -4.45
CA PRO A 154 -4.91 -12.05 -3.20
C PRO A 154 -3.87 -12.01 -2.07
N SER A 155 -4.08 -11.14 -1.11
CA SER A 155 -3.15 -10.86 -0.02
C SER A 155 -3.92 -10.50 1.25
N ILE A 156 -3.31 -10.72 2.39
CA ILE A 156 -3.86 -10.29 3.69
C ILE A 156 -4.13 -8.77 3.72
N THR A 157 -3.38 -7.99 2.96
CA THR A 157 -3.54 -6.54 2.89
C THR A 157 -4.92 -6.13 2.38
N ASN A 158 -5.58 -6.97 1.56
CA ASN A 158 -6.94 -6.73 1.07
C ASN A 158 -7.99 -6.76 2.19
N TYR A 159 -7.67 -7.37 3.33
CA TYR A 159 -8.53 -7.49 4.50
C TYR A 159 -8.24 -6.45 5.58
N LEU A 160 -7.16 -5.67 5.47
CA LEU A 160 -6.84 -4.59 6.40
C LEU A 160 -7.91 -3.49 6.44
N ILE A 161 -8.80 -3.46 5.46
CA ILE A 161 -9.98 -2.60 5.46
C ILE A 161 -10.92 -2.89 6.65
N LEU A 162 -10.96 -4.13 7.13
CA LEU A 162 -11.72 -4.51 8.32
C LEU A 162 -11.12 -3.87 9.59
N TYR A 163 -9.78 -3.78 9.65
CA TYR A 163 -9.08 -3.10 10.72
C TYR A 163 -9.36 -1.60 10.75
N ALA A 164 -9.61 -0.99 9.58
CA ALA A 164 -9.97 0.43 9.47
C ALA A 164 -11.37 0.76 9.99
N ASP A 165 -12.17 -0.24 10.37
CA ASP A 165 -13.54 -0.08 10.90
C ASP A 165 -14.42 0.82 10.01
N ILE A 166 -14.51 0.48 8.73
CA ILE A 166 -15.40 1.18 7.79
C ILE A 166 -16.81 0.61 7.94
N LYS A 167 -17.79 1.49 8.12
CA LYS A 167 -19.20 1.13 8.32
C LYS A 167 -19.86 0.72 6.99
N ASN A 168 -19.57 -0.49 6.52
CA ASN A 168 -20.22 -1.11 5.35
C ASN A 168 -20.43 -2.60 5.58
N SER A 169 -21.56 -2.96 6.19
CA SER A 169 -21.87 -4.35 6.57
C SER A 169 -21.76 -5.32 5.39
N LYS A 170 -22.32 -4.99 4.23
CA LYS A 170 -22.31 -5.86 3.04
C LYS A 170 -20.89 -6.22 2.59
N ILE A 171 -20.00 -5.23 2.50
CA ILE A 171 -18.60 -5.48 2.12
C ILE A 171 -17.87 -6.24 3.23
N ASN A 172 -18.08 -5.86 4.48
CA ASN A 172 -17.46 -6.53 5.63
C ASN A 172 -17.84 -8.00 5.69
N ASP A 173 -19.12 -8.35 5.50
CA ASP A 173 -19.60 -9.74 5.48
C ASP A 173 -18.95 -10.55 4.36
N ILE A 174 -18.81 -9.98 3.17
CA ILE A 174 -18.11 -10.60 2.04
C ILE A 174 -16.65 -10.87 2.40
N LEU A 175 -15.96 -9.89 2.96
CA LEU A 175 -14.56 -10.03 3.34
C LEU A 175 -14.36 -11.07 4.44
N ILE A 176 -15.20 -11.07 5.48
CA ILE A 176 -15.16 -12.05 6.57
C ILE A 176 -15.39 -13.46 6.03
N LYS A 177 -16.39 -13.64 5.15
CA LYS A 177 -16.65 -14.93 4.49
C LYS A 177 -15.45 -15.41 3.66
N ASN A 178 -14.83 -14.50 2.90
CA ASN A 178 -13.65 -14.83 2.10
C ASN A 178 -12.45 -15.16 2.98
N LEU A 179 -12.23 -14.40 4.06
CA LEU A 179 -11.17 -14.64 5.03
C LEU A 179 -11.28 -16.02 5.66
N LYS A 180 -12.49 -16.42 6.12
CA LYS A 180 -12.75 -17.76 6.67
C LYS A 180 -12.41 -18.85 5.66
N LYS A 181 -12.74 -18.70 4.39
CA LYS A 181 -12.37 -19.67 3.34
C LYS A 181 -10.87 -19.79 3.12
N HIS A 182 -10.13 -18.70 3.30
CA HIS A 182 -8.69 -18.67 3.19
C HIS A 182 -7.99 -19.47 4.31
N ASN A 183 -8.50 -19.35 5.54
CA ASN A 183 -7.85 -19.86 6.74
C ASN A 183 -8.02 -21.37 6.97
N LEU A 184 -9.02 -21.99 6.36
CA LEU A 184 -9.38 -23.39 6.66
C LEU A 184 -8.36 -24.42 6.16
N LYS A 185 -7.34 -24.02 5.41
CA LYS A 185 -6.36 -24.93 4.79
C LYS A 185 -4.91 -24.70 5.24
N GLU A 186 -4.67 -23.72 6.11
CA GLU A 186 -3.30 -23.30 6.45
C GLU A 186 -2.94 -23.65 7.88
N LYS A 187 -1.70 -24.12 8.09
CA LYS A 187 -1.13 -24.41 9.42
C LYS A 187 -1.02 -23.13 10.28
N TYR A 188 -0.84 -21.98 9.66
CA TYR A 188 -0.75 -20.67 10.31
C TYR A 188 -1.92 -19.79 9.89
N PHE A 189 -2.41 -18.97 10.81
CA PHE A 189 -3.67 -18.24 10.69
C PHE A 189 -3.79 -17.34 9.44
N PHE A 190 -2.66 -16.84 8.91
CA PHE A 190 -2.65 -16.02 7.70
C PHE A 190 -1.33 -16.16 6.93
N SER A 191 -1.38 -16.67 5.73
CA SER A 191 -0.30 -16.42 4.79
C SER A 191 -0.41 -15.00 4.23
N SER A 192 0.73 -14.35 3.98
CA SER A 192 0.77 -13.00 3.40
C SER A 192 0.16 -12.96 1.99
N ILE A 193 0.21 -14.09 1.28
CA ILE A 193 -0.34 -14.30 -0.06
C ILE A 193 -1.06 -15.65 -0.08
N LYS A 194 -2.15 -15.74 -0.83
CA LYS A 194 -2.85 -17.02 -1.02
C LYS A 194 -1.91 -18.02 -1.69
N PRO A 195 -1.66 -19.20 -1.10
CA PRO A 195 -0.97 -20.29 -1.78
C PRO A 195 -1.73 -20.69 -3.05
N ASN A 196 -1.00 -21.08 -4.07
CA ASN A 196 -1.57 -21.59 -5.33
C ASN A 196 -2.31 -22.90 -5.12
#